data_f937c32f8332aba91c73ab095b9581a1
#
_entry.id   f937c32f8332aba91c73ab095b9581a1
#
_cell.length_a   1.000
_cell.length_b   1.000
_cell.length_c   1.000
_cell.angle_alpha   90.00
_cell.angle_beta   90.00
_cell.angle_gamma   90.00
#
_symmetry.space_group_name_H-M   'P 1'
#
loop_
_entity.id
_entity.type
_entity.pdbx_description
1 polymer ?
#
loop_
_entity_poly.entity_id
_entity_poly.type
_entity_poly.pdbx_seq_one_letter_code
_entity_poly.pdbx_strand_id
1 'polypeptide(L)'
;IQKWVDHSISVTVNLPNEVSEELVADVYRTAWECGCKGVTVYRDGCREGVLLDKKQKKKGGDKGAADGSLKRPKSLPADIVRFKNGQEEWIAFVGLMDGRPYEIFTGKLEEDALYIPRKITKGNIIKVREADGKKRYDFQYTDRYGYTNTVGGISRLFDEEFWNYAKLISGVLRHGMPIDNVVSLIESLHLNSETINTWKNGVERALKQYIVDGTKSKEKCPSCGQETLVYQNGCLTCVSCGYSKCG
;
A
#
# COMPACT_ATOMS: atom_id res chain seq x y z
N ILE A 1 13.82 19.49 -28.83
CA ILE A 1 15.02 18.94 -28.17
C ILE A 1 15.63 17.86 -29.08
N GLN A 2 14.86 16.88 -29.56
CA GLN A 2 15.33 15.75 -30.35
C GLN A 2 16.11 16.16 -31.62
N LYS A 3 15.78 17.31 -32.23
CA LYS A 3 16.48 17.86 -33.38
C LYS A 3 17.95 18.23 -33.12
N TRP A 4 18.26 18.54 -31.86
CA TRP A 4 19.55 19.10 -31.42
C TRP A 4 20.43 18.12 -30.64
N VAL A 5 19.94 16.88 -30.48
CA VAL A 5 20.65 15.84 -29.75
C VAL A 5 21.15 14.78 -30.71
N ASP A 6 22.45 14.53 -30.72
CA ASP A 6 23.09 13.56 -31.64
C ASP A 6 22.64 12.14 -31.38
N HIS A 7 22.41 11.79 -30.12
CA HIS A 7 21.79 10.53 -29.70
C HIS A 7 20.27 10.67 -29.71
N SER A 8 19.56 9.62 -30.14
CA SER A 8 18.11 9.62 -30.17
C SER A 8 17.54 9.73 -28.74
N ILE A 9 16.45 10.47 -28.60
CA ILE A 9 15.66 10.49 -27.37
C ILE A 9 14.60 9.42 -27.49
N SER A 10 14.51 8.54 -26.51
CA SER A 10 13.44 7.54 -26.44
C SER A 10 12.10 8.23 -26.18
N VAL A 11 11.18 8.08 -27.12
CA VAL A 11 9.78 8.53 -26.98
C VAL A 11 8.89 7.30 -27.00
N THR A 12 8.04 7.15 -25.98
CA THR A 12 7.09 6.05 -25.90
C THR A 12 5.69 6.55 -26.22
N VAL A 13 5.06 5.95 -27.23
CA VAL A 13 3.65 6.17 -27.57
C VAL A 13 2.82 5.14 -26.80
N ASN A 14 1.96 5.63 -25.89
CA ASN A 14 1.09 4.77 -25.09
C ASN A 14 -0.24 4.55 -25.84
N LEU A 15 -0.59 3.30 -26.08
CA LEU A 15 -1.81 2.88 -26.77
C LEU A 15 -2.72 2.11 -25.81
N PRO A 16 -4.07 2.28 -25.92
CA PRO A 16 -5.03 1.46 -25.19
C PRO A 16 -4.92 -0.03 -25.52
N ASN A 17 -5.41 -0.88 -24.63
CA ASN A 17 -5.37 -2.34 -24.81
C ASN A 17 -6.19 -2.84 -26.02
N GLU A 18 -7.23 -2.10 -26.42
CA GLU A 18 -8.16 -2.48 -27.52
C GLU A 18 -7.66 -2.10 -28.90
N VAL A 19 -6.44 -1.62 -29.02
CA VAL A 19 -5.85 -1.15 -30.29
C VAL A 19 -5.48 -2.32 -31.17
N SER A 20 -5.84 -2.24 -32.47
CA SER A 20 -5.50 -3.25 -33.46
C SER A 20 -3.98 -3.23 -33.79
N GLU A 21 -3.46 -4.35 -34.27
CA GLU A 21 -2.07 -4.47 -34.72
C GLU A 21 -1.77 -3.51 -35.90
N GLU A 22 -2.76 -3.23 -36.73
CA GLU A 22 -2.66 -2.29 -37.85
C GLU A 22 -2.32 -0.87 -37.39
N LEU A 23 -3.00 -0.39 -36.32
CA LEU A 23 -2.70 0.93 -35.76
C LEU A 23 -1.30 1.00 -35.15
N VAL A 24 -0.84 -0.09 -34.53
CA VAL A 24 0.54 -0.18 -34.04
C VAL A 24 1.54 -0.09 -35.19
N ALA A 25 1.28 -0.79 -36.30
CA ALA A 25 2.09 -0.73 -37.50
C ALA A 25 2.11 0.68 -38.11
N ASP A 26 0.97 1.37 -38.13
CA ASP A 26 0.87 2.74 -38.64
C ASP A 26 1.64 3.75 -37.80
N VAL A 27 1.67 3.57 -36.45
CA VAL A 27 2.53 4.41 -35.60
C VAL A 27 4.00 4.26 -35.93
N TYR A 28 4.50 3.05 -36.19
CA TYR A 28 5.88 2.83 -36.59
C TYR A 28 6.16 3.39 -38.01
N ARG A 29 5.23 3.20 -38.94
CA ARG A 29 5.35 3.72 -40.31
C ARG A 29 5.40 5.26 -40.31
N THR A 30 4.47 5.89 -39.57
CA THR A 30 4.42 7.35 -39.46
C THR A 30 5.70 7.90 -38.83
N ALA A 31 6.20 7.25 -37.77
CA ALA A 31 7.45 7.68 -37.14
C ALA A 31 8.64 7.60 -38.08
N TRP A 32 8.70 6.57 -38.93
CA TRP A 32 9.73 6.41 -39.97
C TRP A 32 9.60 7.46 -41.08
N GLU A 33 8.39 7.70 -41.58
CA GLU A 33 8.09 8.72 -42.61
C GLU A 33 8.41 10.15 -42.12
N CYS A 34 8.18 10.41 -40.80
CA CYS A 34 8.55 11.67 -40.20
C CYS A 34 10.05 11.80 -39.87
N GLY A 35 10.86 10.81 -40.19
CA GLY A 35 12.30 10.84 -39.97
C GLY A 35 12.68 10.76 -38.48
N CYS A 36 11.84 10.16 -37.64
CA CYS A 36 12.16 9.95 -36.23
C CYS A 36 13.33 8.96 -36.06
N LYS A 37 14.32 9.32 -35.22
CA LYS A 37 15.48 8.46 -34.94
C LYS A 37 15.13 7.22 -34.11
N GLY A 38 14.00 7.25 -33.42
CA GLY A 38 13.50 6.12 -32.61
C GLY A 38 12.10 6.39 -32.10
N VAL A 39 11.31 5.32 -31.97
CA VAL A 39 9.98 5.31 -31.39
C VAL A 39 9.80 4.00 -30.64
N THR A 40 9.18 4.06 -29.49
CA THR A 40 8.76 2.89 -28.72
C THR A 40 7.24 2.94 -28.56
N VAL A 41 6.59 1.81 -28.77
CA VAL A 41 5.14 1.70 -28.56
C VAL A 41 4.90 0.84 -27.32
N TYR A 42 4.06 1.34 -26.42
CA TYR A 42 3.55 0.61 -25.30
C TYR A 42 2.04 0.46 -25.43
N ARG A 43 1.53 -0.78 -25.40
CA ARG A 43 0.11 -1.06 -25.36
C ARG A 43 -0.29 -1.52 -23.96
N ASP A 44 -1.35 -0.94 -23.41
CA ASP A 44 -1.86 -1.30 -22.11
C ASP A 44 -2.09 -2.80 -22.01
N GLY A 45 -1.54 -3.43 -20.96
CA GLY A 45 -1.69 -4.87 -20.71
C GLY A 45 -0.65 -5.78 -21.39
N CYS A 46 0.27 -5.27 -22.23
CA CYS A 46 1.28 -6.11 -22.87
C CYS A 46 2.53 -6.38 -22.00
N ARG A 47 2.72 -5.65 -20.90
CA ARG A 47 3.73 -5.92 -19.87
C ARG A 47 3.13 -5.77 -18.48
N GLU A 48 3.37 -6.72 -17.61
CA GLU A 48 3.06 -6.55 -16.19
C GLU A 48 4.08 -5.59 -15.57
N GLY A 49 3.63 -4.45 -15.03
CA GLY A 49 4.46 -3.70 -14.14
C GLY A 49 4.46 -2.17 -14.13
N VAL A 50 4.14 -1.41 -15.19
CA VAL A 50 4.09 0.06 -15.11
C VAL A 50 2.98 0.63 -16.00
N LEU A 51 1.98 1.27 -15.39
CA LEU A 51 0.87 1.94 -16.08
C LEU A 51 0.82 3.43 -15.74
N LEU A 52 0.73 4.25 -16.78
CA LEU A 52 0.34 5.67 -16.66
C LEU A 52 -1.17 5.77 -16.89
N ASP A 53 -1.94 6.06 -15.86
CA ASP A 53 -3.40 6.14 -15.97
C ASP A 53 -3.88 7.60 -16.00
N LYS A 54 -4.73 7.93 -16.98
CA LYS A 54 -5.40 9.24 -17.08
C LYS A 54 -6.62 9.27 -16.16
N LYS A 55 -6.80 10.36 -15.43
CA LYS A 55 -7.89 10.67 -14.51
C LYS A 55 -9.23 10.07 -14.92
N GLN A 56 -9.71 9.06 -14.19
CA GLN A 56 -11.09 8.59 -14.30
C GLN A 56 -12.03 9.48 -13.48
N LYS A 57 -13.07 9.98 -14.16
CA LYS A 57 -14.21 10.68 -13.55
C LYS A 57 -14.95 9.74 -12.62
N LYS A 58 -15.20 10.20 -11.39
CA LYS A 58 -16.07 9.52 -10.41
C LYS A 58 -17.45 9.26 -11.01
N LYS A 59 -17.90 8.02 -11.05
CA LYS A 59 -19.31 7.63 -11.09
C LYS A 59 -19.68 6.87 -9.83
N GLY A 60 -20.80 7.32 -9.28
CA GLY A 60 -21.27 6.98 -7.94
C GLY A 60 -21.77 5.55 -7.77
N GLY A 61 -21.82 5.24 -6.55
CA GLY A 61 -22.64 4.40 -5.71
C GLY A 61 -23.27 3.13 -6.26
N ASP A 62 -23.00 2.04 -5.56
CA ASP A 62 -24.00 1.01 -5.40
C ASP A 62 -24.04 0.54 -3.94
N LYS A 63 -25.25 0.67 -3.36
CA LYS A 63 -25.61 0.22 -2.02
C LYS A 63 -26.14 -1.21 -2.10
N GLY A 64 -25.58 -2.08 -1.27
CA GLY A 64 -26.16 -3.43 -1.12
C GLY A 64 -25.46 -4.19 0.01
N ALA A 65 -26.02 -4.27 0.96
CA ALA A 65 -26.61 -4.67 2.21
C ALA A 65 -26.15 -6.03 2.76
N ALA A 66 -26.11 -6.07 4.10
CA ALA A 66 -26.41 -7.18 4.99
C ALA A 66 -25.44 -8.36 5.03
N ASP A 67 -24.25 -8.07 5.43
CA ASP A 67 -23.43 -8.89 6.34
C ASP A 67 -22.37 -7.94 6.89
N GLY A 68 -22.28 -7.70 8.17
CA GLY A 68 -21.56 -6.63 8.88
C GLY A 68 -20.19 -6.16 8.35
N SER A 69 -19.74 -6.61 7.19
CA SER A 69 -18.54 -6.13 6.52
C SER A 69 -18.86 -5.21 5.34
N LEU A 70 -18.38 -3.97 5.40
CA LEU A 70 -18.45 -3.02 4.28
C LEU A 70 -17.76 -3.63 3.04
N LYS A 71 -18.45 -3.62 1.90
CA LYS A 71 -17.90 -4.14 0.64
C LYS A 71 -16.69 -3.32 0.21
N ARG A 72 -15.54 -3.97 0.05
CA ARG A 72 -14.30 -3.32 -0.37
C ARG A 72 -14.45 -2.65 -1.75
N PRO A 73 -14.18 -1.35 -1.89
CA PRO A 73 -14.13 -0.68 -3.18
C PRO A 73 -12.93 -1.17 -4.02
N LYS A 74 -12.93 -0.87 -5.33
CA LYS A 74 -11.83 -1.23 -6.24
C LYS A 74 -10.51 -0.57 -5.83
N SER A 75 -10.57 0.70 -5.40
CA SER A 75 -9.43 1.49 -4.93
C SER A 75 -9.65 1.91 -3.49
N LEU A 76 -8.64 1.73 -2.63
CA LEU A 76 -8.60 2.21 -1.25
C LEU A 76 -7.40 3.14 -1.06
N PRO A 77 -7.58 4.33 -0.47
CA PRO A 77 -6.46 5.09 0.04
C PRO A 77 -5.62 4.25 0.98
N ALA A 78 -4.31 4.42 0.96
CA ALA A 78 -3.42 3.66 1.81
C ALA A 78 -2.26 4.51 2.30
N ASP A 79 -1.90 4.30 3.56
CA ASP A 79 -0.68 4.81 4.16
C ASP A 79 0.42 3.75 4.11
N ILE A 80 1.65 4.20 3.97
CA ILE A 80 2.85 3.35 4.00
C ILE A 80 3.59 3.55 5.30
N VAL A 81 3.85 2.46 6.00
CA VAL A 81 4.71 2.42 7.18
C VAL A 81 5.89 1.51 6.91
N ARG A 82 7.11 2.01 7.11
CA ARG A 82 8.34 1.23 7.00
C ARG A 82 8.83 0.86 8.39
N PHE A 83 9.29 -0.36 8.53
CA PHE A 83 9.81 -0.88 9.80
C PHE A 83 10.92 -1.90 9.56
N LYS A 84 11.55 -2.35 10.61
CA LYS A 84 12.53 -3.44 10.56
C LYS A 84 11.95 -4.71 11.15
N ASN A 85 12.27 -5.84 10.52
CA ASN A 85 12.06 -7.16 11.08
C ASN A 85 13.45 -7.85 11.14
N GLY A 86 14.03 -7.92 12.32
CA GLY A 86 15.45 -8.24 12.48
C GLY A 86 16.34 -7.18 11.81
N GLN A 87 17.15 -7.60 10.87
CA GLN A 87 18.04 -6.75 10.07
C GLN A 87 17.39 -6.24 8.78
N GLU A 88 16.25 -6.81 8.39
CA GLU A 88 15.60 -6.57 7.11
C GLU A 88 14.70 -5.34 7.14
N GLU A 89 14.67 -4.58 6.04
CA GLU A 89 13.69 -3.50 5.85
C GLU A 89 12.37 -4.08 5.35
N TRP A 90 11.30 -3.70 6.02
CA TRP A 90 9.94 -4.14 5.73
C TRP A 90 9.01 -2.95 5.51
N ILE A 91 7.90 -3.22 4.83
CA ILE A 91 6.88 -2.24 4.51
C ILE A 91 5.49 -2.78 4.87
N ALA A 92 4.65 -1.91 5.42
CA ALA A 92 3.23 -2.14 5.58
C ALA A 92 2.44 -1.13 4.75
N PHE A 93 1.45 -1.60 4.01
CA PHE A 93 0.44 -0.79 3.36
C PHE A 93 -0.86 -0.93 4.16
N VAL A 94 -1.30 0.15 4.78
CA VAL A 94 -2.54 0.18 5.54
C VAL A 94 -3.62 0.80 4.67
N GLY A 95 -4.50 -0.02 4.12
CA GLY A 95 -5.64 0.43 3.33
C GLY A 95 -6.75 0.98 4.21
N LEU A 96 -7.24 2.17 3.88
CA LEU A 96 -8.19 2.94 4.68
C LEU A 96 -9.56 2.98 4.02
N MET A 97 -10.60 2.77 4.81
CA MET A 97 -11.99 3.03 4.44
C MET A 97 -12.56 4.08 5.39
N ASP A 98 -12.97 5.22 4.83
CA ASP A 98 -13.47 6.36 5.61
C ASP A 98 -12.49 6.81 6.72
N GLY A 99 -11.19 6.77 6.41
CA GLY A 99 -10.12 7.14 7.35
C GLY A 99 -9.74 6.08 8.38
N ARG A 100 -10.44 4.95 8.41
CA ARG A 100 -10.19 3.83 9.33
C ARG A 100 -9.43 2.70 8.64
N PRO A 101 -8.45 2.05 9.29
CA PRO A 101 -7.83 0.84 8.79
C PRO A 101 -8.87 -0.25 8.43
N TYR A 102 -8.80 -0.71 7.21
CA TYR A 102 -9.69 -1.72 6.64
C TYR A 102 -8.94 -2.99 6.21
N GLU A 103 -7.72 -2.82 5.74
CA GLU A 103 -6.84 -3.92 5.36
C GLU A 103 -5.38 -3.54 5.56
N ILE A 104 -4.54 -4.53 5.73
CA ILE A 104 -3.09 -4.36 5.81
C ILE A 104 -2.40 -5.38 4.93
N PHE A 105 -1.32 -4.95 4.26
CA PHE A 105 -0.41 -5.78 3.50
C PHE A 105 0.98 -5.53 4.03
N THR A 106 1.75 -6.58 4.29
CA THR A 106 3.11 -6.46 4.80
C THR A 106 4.05 -7.33 4.01
N GLY A 107 5.25 -6.82 3.77
CA GLY A 107 6.28 -7.58 3.07
C GLY A 107 7.66 -6.99 3.23
N LYS A 108 8.67 -7.78 2.88
CA LYS A 108 10.05 -7.38 2.85
C LYS A 108 10.29 -6.44 1.67
N LEU A 109 11.08 -5.38 1.91
CA LEU A 109 11.57 -4.51 0.84
C LEU A 109 12.80 -5.19 0.21
N GLU A 110 12.63 -5.64 -1.04
CA GLU A 110 13.72 -6.14 -1.87
C GLU A 110 13.93 -5.14 -3.00
N GLU A 111 15.15 -4.64 -3.17
CA GLU A 111 15.48 -3.56 -4.10
C GLU A 111 15.07 -3.88 -5.54
N ASP A 112 15.16 -5.15 -5.94
CA ASP A 112 14.84 -5.62 -7.29
C ASP A 112 13.34 -5.93 -7.51
N ALA A 113 12.60 -6.23 -6.44
CA ALA A 113 11.21 -6.67 -6.55
C ALA A 113 10.19 -5.58 -6.18
N LEU A 114 10.49 -4.75 -5.17
CA LEU A 114 9.58 -3.73 -4.65
C LEU A 114 10.33 -2.43 -4.35
N TYR A 115 10.41 -1.55 -5.34
CA TYR A 115 10.96 -0.22 -5.13
C TYR A 115 9.87 0.84 -4.98
N ILE A 116 9.79 1.46 -3.82
CA ILE A 116 8.97 2.64 -3.55
C ILE A 116 9.86 3.70 -2.89
N PRO A 117 10.02 4.89 -3.49
CA PRO A 117 10.85 5.95 -2.92
C PRO A 117 10.50 6.22 -1.46
N ARG A 118 11.52 6.41 -0.60
CA ARG A 118 11.31 6.60 0.87
C ARG A 118 10.41 7.79 1.21
N LYS A 119 10.34 8.80 0.34
CA LYS A 119 9.48 9.98 0.51
C LYS A 119 7.99 9.69 0.28
N ILE A 120 7.65 8.57 -0.34
CA ILE A 120 6.27 8.17 -0.58
C ILE A 120 5.75 7.49 0.68
N THR A 121 4.78 8.13 1.32
CA THR A 121 4.11 7.64 2.54
C THR A 121 2.64 7.36 2.34
N LYS A 122 2.08 7.74 1.19
CA LYS A 122 0.65 7.59 0.87
C LYS A 122 0.45 7.16 -0.57
N GLY A 123 -0.66 6.47 -0.82
CA GLY A 123 -1.06 6.04 -2.16
C GLY A 123 -2.42 5.37 -2.14
N ASN A 124 -2.65 4.46 -3.08
CA ASN A 124 -3.90 3.72 -3.21
C ASN A 124 -3.61 2.23 -3.48
N ILE A 125 -4.34 1.36 -2.82
CA ILE A 125 -4.33 -0.08 -3.11
C ILE A 125 -5.46 -0.39 -4.08
N ILE A 126 -5.08 -0.83 -5.28
CA ILE A 126 -6.01 -1.16 -6.36
C ILE A 126 -6.21 -2.66 -6.40
N LYS A 127 -7.47 -3.11 -6.32
CA LYS A 127 -7.83 -4.51 -6.51
C LYS A 127 -8.12 -4.76 -7.98
N VAL A 128 -7.34 -5.62 -8.60
CA VAL A 128 -7.48 -6.07 -9.98
C VAL A 128 -8.01 -7.50 -10.00
N ARG A 129 -8.88 -7.82 -10.95
CA ARG A 129 -9.28 -9.19 -11.27
C ARG A 129 -8.57 -9.59 -12.55
N GLU A 130 -7.81 -10.66 -12.49
CA GLU A 130 -7.14 -11.23 -13.65
C GLU A 130 -8.12 -12.06 -14.50
N ALA A 131 -7.72 -12.39 -15.72
CA ALA A 131 -8.56 -13.15 -16.66
C ALA A 131 -8.91 -14.56 -16.12
N ASP A 132 -8.04 -15.14 -15.28
CA ASP A 132 -8.26 -16.43 -14.61
C ASP A 132 -9.16 -16.33 -13.37
N GLY A 133 -9.71 -15.14 -13.08
CA GLY A 133 -10.56 -14.86 -11.92
C GLY A 133 -9.81 -14.61 -10.61
N LYS A 134 -8.50 -14.76 -10.58
CA LYS A 134 -7.71 -14.49 -9.40
C LYS A 134 -7.67 -13.00 -9.08
N LYS A 135 -7.46 -12.70 -7.80
CA LYS A 135 -7.36 -11.34 -7.30
C LYS A 135 -5.89 -10.95 -7.19
N ARG A 136 -5.54 -9.80 -7.77
CA ARG A 136 -4.26 -9.14 -7.63
C ARG A 136 -4.46 -7.79 -6.93
N TYR A 137 -3.49 -7.37 -6.16
CA TYR A 137 -3.47 -6.07 -5.51
C TYR A 137 -2.25 -5.30 -5.99
N ASP A 138 -2.48 -4.10 -6.50
CA ASP A 138 -1.46 -3.20 -6.99
C ASP A 138 -1.42 -1.97 -6.08
N PHE A 139 -0.25 -1.35 -5.94
CA PHE A 139 -0.11 -0.11 -5.20
C PHE A 139 0.20 1.04 -6.15
N GLN A 140 -0.61 2.09 -6.10
CA GLN A 140 -0.44 3.31 -6.89
C GLN A 140 -0.05 4.47 -6.01
N TYR A 141 0.92 5.27 -6.45
CA TYR A 141 1.29 6.52 -5.79
C TYR A 141 1.61 7.60 -6.81
N THR A 142 1.48 8.85 -6.41
CA THR A 142 1.86 10.01 -7.24
C THR A 142 3.23 10.50 -6.79
N ASP A 143 4.16 10.64 -7.72
CA ASP A 143 5.48 11.17 -7.43
C ASP A 143 5.47 12.72 -7.35
N ARG A 144 6.65 13.29 -7.04
CA ARG A 144 6.81 14.75 -6.91
C ARG A 144 6.55 15.53 -8.19
N TYR A 145 6.55 14.87 -9.33
CA TYR A 145 6.31 15.48 -10.64
C TYR A 145 4.85 15.34 -11.09
N GLY A 146 4.00 14.73 -10.26
CA GLY A 146 2.58 14.50 -10.56
C GLY A 146 2.31 13.25 -11.40
N TYR A 147 3.31 12.41 -11.66
CA TYR A 147 3.10 11.15 -12.36
C TYR A 147 2.59 10.07 -11.41
N THR A 148 1.61 9.33 -11.88
CA THR A 148 1.09 8.16 -11.16
C THR A 148 1.92 6.93 -11.52
N ASN A 149 2.56 6.37 -10.51
CA ASN A 149 3.34 5.14 -10.62
C ASN A 149 2.55 3.98 -10.02
N THR A 150 2.64 2.80 -10.63
CA THR A 150 1.95 1.60 -10.15
C THR A 150 2.95 0.48 -9.92
N VAL A 151 2.93 -0.08 -8.72
CA VAL A 151 3.64 -1.31 -8.37
C VAL A 151 2.63 -2.44 -8.43
N GLY A 152 2.77 -3.33 -9.41
CA GLY A 152 1.84 -4.42 -9.65
C GLY A 152 2.10 -5.61 -8.73
N GLY A 153 1.02 -6.29 -8.33
CA GLY A 153 1.09 -7.59 -7.69
C GLY A 153 1.75 -7.60 -6.30
N ILE A 154 1.57 -6.55 -5.48
CA ILE A 154 2.17 -6.48 -4.13
C ILE A 154 1.91 -7.73 -3.29
N SER A 155 0.77 -8.40 -3.51
CA SER A 155 0.43 -9.64 -2.81
C SER A 155 1.26 -10.86 -3.22
N ARG A 156 1.97 -10.80 -4.33
CA ARG A 156 2.83 -11.88 -4.83
C ARG A 156 4.30 -11.69 -4.46
N LEU A 157 4.65 -10.47 -4.05
CA LEU A 157 6.01 -10.09 -3.66
C LEU A 157 6.29 -10.40 -2.19
N PHE A 158 5.27 -10.79 -1.43
CA PHE A 158 5.36 -10.95 0.01
C PHE A 158 5.48 -12.42 0.40
N ASP A 159 6.26 -12.66 1.44
CA ASP A 159 6.36 -13.96 2.09
C ASP A 159 4.98 -14.51 2.47
N GLU A 160 4.72 -15.79 2.18
CA GLU A 160 3.40 -16.39 2.28
C GLU A 160 2.90 -16.46 3.74
N GLU A 161 3.78 -16.69 4.69
CA GLU A 161 3.43 -16.78 6.11
C GLU A 161 2.92 -15.41 6.60
N PHE A 162 3.72 -14.37 6.42
CA PHE A 162 3.35 -13.02 6.85
C PHE A 162 2.17 -12.44 6.04
N TRP A 163 2.03 -12.86 4.79
CA TRP A 163 0.83 -12.58 4.00
C TRP A 163 -0.43 -13.19 4.61
N ASN A 164 -0.36 -14.40 5.15
CA ASN A 164 -1.49 -15.06 5.81
C ASN A 164 -1.85 -14.34 7.12
N TYR A 165 -0.88 -13.93 7.93
CA TYR A 165 -1.14 -13.10 9.11
C TYR A 165 -1.80 -11.77 8.74
N ALA A 166 -1.31 -11.10 7.71
CA ALA A 166 -1.90 -9.85 7.21
C ALA A 166 -3.35 -10.03 6.73
N LYS A 167 -3.67 -11.18 6.10
CA LYS A 167 -5.06 -11.52 5.74
C LYS A 167 -5.96 -11.67 6.94
N LEU A 168 -5.50 -12.36 7.99
CA LEU A 168 -6.30 -12.54 9.23
C LEU A 168 -6.56 -11.19 9.91
N ILE A 169 -5.53 -10.35 10.05
CA ILE A 169 -5.67 -9.00 10.60
C ILE A 169 -6.64 -8.17 9.74
N SER A 170 -6.51 -8.22 8.41
CA SER A 170 -7.45 -7.55 7.50
C SER A 170 -8.88 -8.06 7.66
N GLY A 171 -9.07 -9.35 7.92
CA GLY A 171 -10.37 -9.93 8.24
C GLY A 171 -11.00 -9.27 9.47
N VAL A 172 -10.23 -9.20 10.56
CA VAL A 172 -10.66 -8.58 11.83
C VAL A 172 -10.98 -7.08 11.65
N LEU A 173 -10.13 -6.34 10.93
CA LEU A 173 -10.34 -4.92 10.61
C LEU A 173 -11.65 -4.68 9.84
N ARG A 174 -11.94 -5.52 8.83
CA ARG A 174 -13.17 -5.44 8.00
C ARG A 174 -14.45 -5.66 8.78
N HIS A 175 -14.39 -6.49 9.81
CA HIS A 175 -15.52 -6.74 10.69
C HIS A 175 -15.68 -5.71 11.81
N GLY A 176 -14.90 -4.63 11.77
CA GLY A 176 -15.14 -3.45 12.62
C GLY A 176 -14.59 -3.57 14.02
N MET A 177 -13.70 -4.52 14.34
CA MET A 177 -13.05 -4.57 15.65
C MET A 177 -12.36 -3.24 15.94
N PRO A 178 -12.54 -2.61 17.11
CA PRO A 178 -11.82 -1.40 17.50
C PRO A 178 -10.30 -1.56 17.37
N ILE A 179 -9.62 -0.51 16.91
CA ILE A 179 -8.19 -0.60 16.57
C ILE A 179 -7.31 -0.91 17.78
N ASP A 180 -7.65 -0.39 18.94
CA ASP A 180 -7.01 -0.71 20.22
C ASP A 180 -7.09 -2.22 20.55
N ASN A 181 -8.25 -2.85 20.29
CA ASN A 181 -8.41 -4.29 20.46
C ASN A 181 -7.64 -5.09 19.41
N VAL A 182 -7.56 -4.61 18.16
CA VAL A 182 -6.72 -5.25 17.11
C VAL A 182 -5.26 -5.18 17.50
N VAL A 183 -4.79 -4.05 17.99
CA VAL A 183 -3.42 -3.88 18.50
C VAL A 183 -3.14 -4.82 19.65
N SER A 184 -4.02 -4.88 20.66
CA SER A 184 -3.90 -5.82 21.79
C SER A 184 -3.88 -7.29 21.34
N LEU A 185 -4.67 -7.64 20.32
CA LEU A 185 -4.63 -8.98 19.71
C LEU A 185 -3.26 -9.27 19.11
N ILE A 186 -2.69 -8.33 18.33
CA ILE A 186 -1.37 -8.48 17.74
C ILE A 186 -0.28 -8.60 18.82
N GLU A 187 -0.36 -7.79 19.88
CA GLU A 187 0.56 -7.85 21.02
C GLU A 187 0.55 -9.21 21.72
N SER A 188 -0.60 -9.88 21.72
CA SER A 188 -0.75 -11.23 22.32
C SER A 188 -0.17 -12.36 21.46
N LEU A 189 0.17 -12.12 20.19
CA LEU A 189 0.72 -13.15 19.31
C LEU A 189 2.14 -13.55 19.76
N HIS A 190 2.36 -14.84 19.90
CA HIS A 190 3.67 -15.42 20.15
C HIS A 190 4.28 -15.84 18.82
N LEU A 191 5.15 -15.01 18.28
CA LEU A 191 5.93 -15.32 17.08
C LEU A 191 7.36 -15.65 17.51
N ASN A 192 7.96 -16.68 16.92
CA ASN A 192 9.30 -17.15 17.23
C ASN A 192 10.37 -16.11 16.82
N SER A 193 10.48 -15.00 17.56
CA SER A 193 11.55 -14.03 17.33
C SER A 193 11.94 -13.38 18.66
N GLU A 194 13.22 -13.48 18.99
CA GLU A 194 13.81 -12.91 20.22
C GLU A 194 14.33 -11.47 20.03
N THR A 195 14.14 -10.87 18.84
CA THR A 195 14.67 -9.55 18.53
C THR A 195 13.70 -8.43 18.89
N ILE A 196 14.22 -7.26 19.24
CA ILE A 196 13.44 -6.04 19.52
C ILE A 196 12.66 -5.58 18.28
N ASN A 197 13.27 -5.72 17.11
CA ASN A 197 12.65 -5.40 15.84
C ASN A 197 11.98 -6.65 15.27
N THR A 198 10.66 -6.74 15.41
CA THR A 198 9.88 -7.87 14.91
C THR A 198 8.79 -7.39 13.94
N TRP A 199 8.33 -8.29 13.08
CA TRP A 199 7.17 -8.05 12.24
C TRP A 199 5.96 -7.59 13.08
N LYS A 200 5.74 -8.24 14.22
CA LYS A 200 4.67 -7.91 15.17
C LYS A 200 4.72 -6.45 15.59
N ASN A 201 5.88 -6.00 16.08
CA ASN A 201 6.06 -4.61 16.52
C ASN A 201 5.92 -3.61 15.37
N GLY A 202 6.32 -4.00 14.15
CA GLY A 202 6.14 -3.18 12.95
C GLY A 202 4.67 -2.98 12.57
N VAL A 203 3.88 -4.06 12.60
CA VAL A 203 2.43 -4.02 12.32
C VAL A 203 1.67 -3.29 13.41
N GLU A 204 2.02 -3.53 14.67
CA GLU A 204 1.49 -2.83 15.83
C GLU A 204 1.67 -1.31 15.67
N ARG A 205 2.89 -0.87 15.38
CA ARG A 205 3.20 0.56 15.12
C ARG A 205 2.41 1.12 13.95
N ALA A 206 2.25 0.34 12.88
CA ALA A 206 1.49 0.76 11.70
C ALA A 206 -0.01 0.96 12.02
N LEU A 207 -0.55 0.26 12.99
CA LEU A 207 -1.97 0.37 13.37
C LEU A 207 -2.19 1.33 14.55
N LYS A 208 -1.26 1.45 15.50
CA LYS A 208 -1.37 2.34 16.67
C LYS A 208 -1.63 3.81 16.31
N GLN A 209 -1.11 4.28 15.20
CA GLN A 209 -1.32 5.66 14.74
C GLN A 209 -2.80 6.00 14.43
N TYR A 210 -3.67 4.99 14.33
CA TYR A 210 -5.11 5.19 14.07
C TYR A 210 -5.96 5.03 15.33
N ILE A 211 -5.36 4.80 16.49
CA ILE A 211 -6.07 4.83 17.76
C ILE A 211 -6.36 6.29 18.10
N VAL A 212 -7.62 6.57 18.44
CA VAL A 212 -8.05 7.95 18.76
C VAL A 212 -7.31 8.42 20.01
N ASP A 213 -6.77 9.64 19.94
CA ASP A 213 -6.08 10.26 21.07
C ASP A 213 -7.01 10.36 22.30
N GLY A 214 -6.46 10.04 23.48
CA GLY A 214 -7.21 9.98 24.71
C GLY A 214 -7.87 8.61 25.00
N THR A 215 -7.79 7.64 24.07
CA THR A 215 -8.24 6.26 24.33
C THR A 215 -7.44 5.67 25.50
N LYS A 216 -8.13 5.21 26.52
CA LYS A 216 -7.50 4.58 27.70
C LYS A 216 -6.94 3.21 27.35
N SER A 217 -5.71 2.95 27.77
CA SER A 217 -5.14 1.61 27.76
C SER A 217 -5.64 0.79 28.94
N LYS A 218 -5.69 -0.52 28.76
CA LYS A 218 -5.97 -1.48 29.84
C LYS A 218 -4.76 -1.79 30.72
N GLU A 219 -3.58 -1.32 30.31
CA GLU A 219 -2.33 -1.56 31.01
C GLU A 219 -2.12 -0.56 32.16
N LYS A 220 -1.40 -1.00 33.19
CA LYS A 220 -0.92 -0.12 34.26
C LYS A 220 0.38 0.58 33.80
N CYS A 221 0.53 1.82 34.22
CA CYS A 221 1.77 2.54 33.95
C CYS A 221 2.97 1.83 34.61
N PRO A 222 4.02 1.44 33.88
CA PRO A 222 5.16 0.74 34.46
C PRO A 222 6.00 1.64 35.39
N SER A 223 5.84 2.96 35.29
CA SER A 223 6.58 3.91 36.14
C SER A 223 5.88 4.22 37.45
N CYS A 224 4.56 4.44 37.44
CA CYS A 224 3.84 4.84 38.67
C CYS A 224 2.76 3.83 39.12
N GLY A 225 2.54 2.73 38.39
CA GLY A 225 1.58 1.70 38.68
C GLY A 225 0.10 2.07 38.50
N GLN A 226 -0.21 3.30 38.12
CA GLN A 226 -1.58 3.77 37.95
C GLN A 226 -2.18 3.37 36.61
N GLU A 227 -3.51 3.21 36.54
CA GLU A 227 -4.27 2.91 35.30
C GLU A 227 -4.64 4.19 34.55
N THR A 228 -3.63 4.99 34.25
CA THR A 228 -3.77 6.32 33.66
C THR A 228 -3.01 6.47 32.33
N LEU A 229 -2.73 5.32 31.66
CA LEU A 229 -2.16 5.30 30.32
C LEU A 229 -3.24 5.62 29.29
N VAL A 230 -2.94 6.58 28.40
CA VAL A 230 -3.77 6.95 27.26
C VAL A 230 -2.94 6.95 25.99
N TYR A 231 -3.58 6.70 24.86
CA TYR A 231 -2.94 6.86 23.55
C TYR A 231 -2.87 8.34 23.17
N GLN A 232 -1.71 8.79 22.73
CA GLN A 232 -1.46 10.12 22.17
C GLN A 232 -0.52 9.99 20.97
N ASN A 233 -0.97 10.38 19.78
CA ASN A 233 -0.20 10.25 18.53
C ASN A 233 0.41 8.85 18.32
N GLY A 234 -0.34 7.80 18.65
CA GLY A 234 0.12 6.40 18.57
C GLY A 234 1.07 5.94 19.66
N CYS A 235 1.42 6.81 20.62
CA CYS A 235 2.23 6.47 21.79
C CYS A 235 1.34 6.29 23.04
N LEU A 236 1.75 5.39 23.96
CA LEU A 236 1.14 5.28 25.29
C LEU A 236 1.76 6.30 26.22
N THR A 237 0.96 7.23 26.73
CA THR A 237 1.40 8.29 27.63
C THR A 237 0.63 8.22 28.95
N CYS A 238 1.33 8.28 30.06
CA CYS A 238 0.72 8.33 31.39
C CYS A 238 0.38 9.78 31.74
N VAL A 239 -0.91 10.06 31.97
CA VAL A 239 -1.35 11.41 32.35
C VAL A 239 -0.97 11.79 33.78
N SER A 240 -0.62 10.81 34.66
CA SER A 240 -0.26 11.07 36.05
C SER A 240 1.23 11.36 36.25
N CYS A 241 2.13 10.66 35.55
CA CYS A 241 3.57 10.80 35.76
C CYS A 241 4.37 11.22 34.53
N GLY A 242 3.71 11.38 33.38
CA GLY A 242 4.37 11.78 32.13
C GLY A 242 5.19 10.67 31.45
N TYR A 243 5.14 9.44 31.95
CA TYR A 243 5.77 8.31 31.26
C TYR A 243 5.22 8.18 29.85
N SER A 244 6.10 7.98 28.87
CA SER A 244 5.70 7.75 27.47
C SER A 244 6.47 6.59 26.86
N LYS A 245 5.74 5.72 26.17
CA LYS A 245 6.26 4.59 25.41
C LYS A 245 5.70 4.67 24.00
N CYS A 246 6.57 4.98 23.03
CA CYS A 246 6.27 4.85 21.61
C CYS A 246 6.77 3.48 21.13
N GLY A 247 5.98 2.80 20.34
CA GLY A 247 6.30 1.48 19.78
C GLY A 247 7.33 1.53 18.66
#